data_4134c57bbaa9fb4c03b6f575f6bb1a00
#
_entry.id   4134c57bbaa9fb4c03b6f575f6bb1a00
#
_cell.length_a   1.000
_cell.length_b   1.000
_cell.length_c   1.000
_cell.angle_alpha   90.00
_cell.angle_beta   90.00
_cell.angle_gamma   90.00
#
_symmetry.space_group_name_H-M   'P 1'
#
loop_
_entity.id
_entity.type
_entity.pdbx_description
1 polymer ?
#
loop_
_entity_poly.entity_id
_entity_poly.type
_entity_poly.pdbx_seq_one_letter_code
_entity_poly.pdbx_strand_id
1 'polypeptide(L)'
;MPRYALLSVSDKSDLAPFATRLVDLGFTLLSTGGTARTLRGAGLEVVDVSAHTGHPEIMNGRLKTLHPRVHGGILADRVTHAEEAEAHDIPMIDVVVVNLYPFEEVTQRAVDRPTAVETIDIGGPTMVRAAAKNHAHVTVVVDPTDYDAVADDLAQGGSAALRRSLARKAFRHTARYDAVIADWLARADDDDSFAPETSIGLRKMQDCRYGENPHQAAAFYADASTHGRSLARAVQHQGKELSFNNLADLDGALRAVFDQADPAAVVVKHMNPCGLATAPHLPEAFRQALAGDPVSAFGGILAFNRPVDGDTVKAVRQSRTFFEVLAAPGFSAEALEKLAPRQKLRVLELPADWADGVPPGRDARRVQGGWLLQDWDLGAPIQWKVASQRPPTDDEERALRFAWAACRH
;
A
#
# COMPACT_ATOMS: atom_id res chain seq x y z
N MET A 1 -40.07 -9.60 -10.50
CA MET A 1 -39.79 -8.28 -9.91
C MET A 1 -38.59 -7.68 -10.61
N PRO A 2 -38.48 -6.35 -10.77
CA PRO A 2 -37.29 -5.74 -11.36
C PRO A 2 -36.07 -6.04 -10.48
N ARG A 3 -34.91 -6.29 -11.14
CA ARG A 3 -33.63 -6.53 -10.50
C ARG A 3 -32.84 -5.23 -10.47
N TYR A 4 -32.35 -4.81 -9.32
CA TYR A 4 -31.64 -3.54 -9.19
C TYR A 4 -30.15 -3.75 -8.94
N ALA A 5 -29.33 -2.92 -9.62
CA ALA A 5 -27.93 -2.75 -9.37
C ALA A 5 -27.65 -1.30 -8.92
N LEU A 6 -27.13 -1.14 -7.72
CA LEU A 6 -26.74 0.17 -7.16
C LEU A 6 -25.26 0.44 -7.42
N LEU A 7 -24.96 1.52 -8.17
CA LEU A 7 -23.62 1.91 -8.54
C LEU A 7 -23.29 3.30 -7.96
N SER A 8 -22.25 3.35 -7.12
CA SER A 8 -21.75 4.60 -6.53
C SER A 8 -20.23 4.51 -6.38
N VAL A 9 -19.51 4.97 -7.40
CA VAL A 9 -18.07 4.78 -7.50
C VAL A 9 -17.33 6.10 -7.65
N SER A 10 -16.18 6.21 -6.97
CA SER A 10 -15.20 7.28 -7.15
C SER A 10 -14.33 7.02 -8.37
N ASP A 11 -13.68 5.85 -8.42
CA ASP A 11 -12.98 5.35 -9.61
C ASP A 11 -13.99 4.80 -10.63
N LYS A 12 -13.97 5.37 -11.81
CA LYS A 12 -14.91 5.06 -12.91
C LYS A 12 -14.28 4.23 -14.03
N SER A 13 -13.10 3.67 -13.77
CA SER A 13 -12.40 2.77 -14.71
C SER A 13 -13.33 1.60 -15.05
N ASP A 14 -13.50 1.32 -16.34
CA ASP A 14 -14.30 0.22 -16.88
C ASP A 14 -15.77 0.15 -16.41
N LEU A 15 -16.27 1.25 -15.79
CA LEU A 15 -17.61 1.30 -15.24
C LEU A 15 -18.70 1.17 -16.33
N ALA A 16 -18.57 1.90 -17.44
CA ALA A 16 -19.61 1.93 -18.47
C ALA A 16 -19.77 0.58 -19.20
N PRO A 17 -18.68 -0.10 -19.62
CA PRO A 17 -18.78 -1.46 -20.15
C PRO A 17 -19.42 -2.45 -19.17
N PHE A 18 -19.04 -2.41 -17.89
CA PHE A 18 -19.63 -3.26 -16.87
C PHE A 18 -21.12 -2.99 -16.65
N ALA A 19 -21.51 -1.70 -16.55
CA ALA A 19 -22.91 -1.31 -16.39
C ALA A 19 -23.76 -1.71 -17.59
N THR A 20 -23.22 -1.64 -18.83
CA THR A 20 -23.90 -2.14 -20.02
C THR A 20 -24.20 -3.63 -19.89
N ARG A 21 -23.24 -4.43 -19.46
CA ARG A 21 -23.44 -5.88 -19.22
C ARG A 21 -24.52 -6.14 -18.15
N LEU A 22 -24.58 -5.31 -17.09
CA LEU A 22 -25.66 -5.42 -16.09
C LEU A 22 -27.05 -5.13 -16.70
N VAL A 23 -27.17 -4.11 -17.56
CA VAL A 23 -28.41 -3.81 -18.28
C VAL A 23 -28.81 -4.96 -19.19
N ASP A 24 -27.88 -5.52 -19.95
CA ASP A 24 -28.12 -6.68 -20.84
C ASP A 24 -28.59 -7.93 -20.05
N LEU A 25 -28.16 -8.03 -18.79
CA LEU A 25 -28.61 -9.06 -17.84
C LEU A 25 -29.95 -8.75 -17.15
N GLY A 26 -30.61 -7.64 -17.53
CA GLY A 26 -31.93 -7.24 -17.05
C GLY A 26 -31.91 -6.47 -15.72
N PHE A 27 -30.80 -5.88 -15.33
CA PHE A 27 -30.74 -5.02 -14.14
C PHE A 27 -31.19 -3.57 -14.48
N THR A 28 -31.96 -2.98 -13.59
CA THR A 28 -32.19 -1.53 -13.56
C THR A 28 -31.07 -0.87 -12.74
N LEU A 29 -30.42 0.14 -13.31
CA LEU A 29 -29.33 0.83 -12.66
C LEU A 29 -29.86 1.90 -11.71
N LEU A 30 -29.43 1.85 -10.44
CA LEU A 30 -29.60 2.90 -9.44
C LEU A 30 -28.28 3.62 -9.24
N SER A 31 -28.26 4.95 -9.24
CA SER A 31 -27.03 5.69 -9.00
C SER A 31 -27.27 7.11 -8.51
N THR A 32 -26.22 7.80 -8.10
CA THR A 32 -26.27 9.21 -7.68
C THR A 32 -25.13 10.02 -8.29
N GLY A 33 -25.28 11.33 -8.32
CA GLY A 33 -24.21 12.31 -8.55
C GLY A 33 -23.33 12.05 -9.78
N GLY A 34 -22.02 11.99 -9.58
CA GLY A 34 -21.04 11.83 -10.65
C GLY A 34 -21.13 10.49 -11.37
N THR A 35 -21.42 9.41 -10.66
CA THR A 35 -21.59 8.08 -11.26
C THR A 35 -22.77 8.04 -12.20
N ALA A 36 -23.93 8.58 -11.79
CA ALA A 36 -25.11 8.66 -12.65
C ALA A 36 -24.84 9.48 -13.93
N ARG A 37 -24.14 10.61 -13.82
CA ARG A 37 -23.75 11.42 -14.99
C ARG A 37 -22.86 10.64 -15.97
N THR A 38 -21.87 9.91 -15.45
CA THR A 38 -20.99 9.09 -16.30
C THR A 38 -21.76 8.01 -17.05
N LEU A 39 -22.66 7.30 -16.36
CA LEU A 39 -23.47 6.22 -16.97
C LEU A 39 -24.43 6.78 -18.03
N ARG A 40 -25.11 7.90 -17.76
CA ARG A 40 -25.98 8.56 -18.75
C ARG A 40 -25.18 9.09 -19.94
N GLY A 41 -23.99 9.63 -19.71
CA GLY A 41 -23.07 10.02 -20.78
C GLY A 41 -22.64 8.88 -21.70
N ALA A 42 -22.67 7.64 -21.20
CA ALA A 42 -22.46 6.42 -21.96
C ALA A 42 -23.77 5.88 -22.63
N GLY A 43 -24.87 6.60 -22.55
CA GLY A 43 -26.16 6.23 -23.17
C GLY A 43 -26.99 5.24 -22.34
N LEU A 44 -26.67 5.03 -21.07
CA LEU A 44 -27.43 4.11 -20.22
C LEU A 44 -28.53 4.82 -19.45
N GLU A 45 -29.68 4.16 -19.32
CA GLU A 45 -30.75 4.61 -18.45
C GLU A 45 -30.41 4.37 -16.99
N VAL A 46 -30.52 5.40 -16.15
CA VAL A 46 -30.21 5.37 -14.73
C VAL A 46 -31.31 6.02 -13.92
N VAL A 47 -31.82 5.30 -12.94
CA VAL A 47 -32.75 5.83 -11.94
C VAL A 47 -31.92 6.51 -10.84
N ASP A 48 -32.24 7.77 -10.54
CA ASP A 48 -31.62 8.46 -9.42
C ASP A 48 -32.08 7.86 -8.08
N VAL A 49 -31.15 7.75 -7.12
CA VAL A 49 -31.48 7.25 -5.77
C VAL A 49 -32.56 8.15 -5.12
N SER A 50 -32.57 9.45 -5.37
CA SER A 50 -33.62 10.36 -4.88
C SER A 50 -35.02 10.02 -5.46
N ALA A 51 -35.11 9.65 -6.73
CA ALA A 51 -36.33 9.17 -7.32
C ALA A 51 -36.77 7.81 -6.76
N HIS A 52 -35.81 6.92 -6.57
CA HIS A 52 -36.01 5.60 -5.95
C HIS A 52 -36.50 5.69 -4.50
N THR A 53 -35.94 6.59 -3.71
CA THR A 53 -36.32 6.76 -2.30
C THR A 53 -37.52 7.67 -2.09
N GLY A 54 -37.83 8.53 -3.06
CA GLY A 54 -38.79 9.63 -2.90
C GLY A 54 -38.29 10.77 -2.00
N HIS A 55 -36.99 10.75 -1.64
CA HIS A 55 -36.38 11.74 -0.74
C HIS A 55 -35.25 12.49 -1.45
N PRO A 56 -35.21 13.84 -1.38
CA PRO A 56 -34.13 14.62 -2.00
C PRO A 56 -32.79 14.38 -1.32
N GLU A 57 -31.71 14.63 -2.07
CA GLU A 57 -30.36 14.75 -1.44
C GLU A 57 -30.35 16.02 -0.59
N ILE A 58 -29.91 15.90 0.68
CA ILE A 58 -29.83 17.01 1.63
C ILE A 58 -28.46 17.12 2.25
N MET A 59 -28.18 18.22 2.96
CA MET A 59 -26.91 18.48 3.64
C MET A 59 -25.73 18.41 2.68
N ASN A 60 -25.84 19.05 1.52
CA ASN A 60 -24.81 19.03 0.46
C ASN A 60 -24.41 17.61 -0.01
N GLY A 61 -25.40 16.69 -0.02
CA GLY A 61 -25.17 15.31 -0.46
C GLY A 61 -24.62 14.36 0.61
N ARG A 62 -24.42 14.81 1.86
CA ARG A 62 -24.03 13.92 2.97
C ARG A 62 -25.10 12.86 3.26
N LEU A 63 -26.38 13.20 3.03
CA LEU A 63 -27.49 12.29 3.19
C LEU A 63 -28.21 12.08 1.85
N LYS A 64 -28.00 10.92 1.25
CA LYS A 64 -28.59 10.51 -0.03
C LYS A 64 -28.89 9.01 -0.10
N THR A 65 -27.92 8.16 0.26
CA THR A 65 -28.04 6.69 0.23
C THR A 65 -28.39 6.08 1.58
N LEU A 66 -28.27 6.84 2.67
CA LEU A 66 -28.66 6.42 4.02
C LEU A 66 -30.18 6.51 4.18
N HIS A 67 -30.87 5.58 3.55
CA HIS A 67 -32.35 5.55 3.53
C HIS A 67 -32.86 4.12 3.69
N PRO A 68 -33.96 3.89 4.42
CA PRO A 68 -34.57 2.55 4.60
C PRO A 68 -34.82 1.81 3.29
N ARG A 69 -35.30 2.47 2.26
CA ARG A 69 -35.52 1.84 0.94
C ARG A 69 -34.26 1.33 0.28
N VAL A 70 -33.12 1.99 0.47
CA VAL A 70 -31.83 1.54 -0.05
C VAL A 70 -31.30 0.41 0.82
N HIS A 71 -31.14 0.66 2.12
CA HIS A 71 -30.55 -0.32 3.03
C HIS A 71 -31.44 -1.53 3.27
N GLY A 72 -32.75 -1.36 3.30
CA GLY A 72 -33.72 -2.46 3.32
C GLY A 72 -33.60 -3.35 2.07
N GLY A 73 -33.52 -2.74 0.88
CA GLY A 73 -33.33 -3.47 -0.38
C GLY A 73 -32.03 -4.27 -0.43
N ILE A 74 -30.95 -3.78 0.22
CA ILE A 74 -29.67 -4.48 0.33
C ILE A 74 -29.71 -5.55 1.43
N LEU A 75 -30.27 -5.26 2.61
CA LEU A 75 -30.19 -6.11 3.80
C LEU A 75 -31.26 -7.18 3.90
N ALA A 76 -32.40 -7.01 3.22
CA ALA A 76 -33.50 -7.95 3.31
C ALA A 76 -33.10 -9.36 2.88
N ASP A 77 -33.38 -10.33 3.73
CA ASP A 77 -33.37 -11.75 3.35
C ASP A 77 -34.52 -11.99 2.39
N ARG A 78 -34.26 -12.64 1.27
CA ARG A 78 -35.19 -12.80 0.15
C ARG A 78 -36.38 -13.72 0.47
N VAL A 79 -36.32 -14.48 1.56
CA VAL A 79 -37.35 -15.41 2.01
C VAL A 79 -38.08 -14.87 3.21
N THR A 80 -37.34 -14.56 4.30
CA THR A 80 -37.94 -14.21 5.58
C THR A 80 -38.48 -12.80 5.66
N HIS A 81 -38.00 -11.87 4.81
CA HIS A 81 -38.43 -10.45 4.80
C HIS A 81 -39.17 -10.06 3.53
N ALA A 82 -39.62 -11.02 2.70
CA ALA A 82 -40.26 -10.73 1.43
C ALA A 82 -41.59 -9.95 1.62
N GLU A 83 -42.44 -10.41 2.52
CA GLU A 83 -43.73 -9.78 2.80
C GLU A 83 -43.58 -8.39 3.45
N GLU A 84 -42.64 -8.23 4.37
CA GLU A 84 -42.35 -6.96 5.02
C GLU A 84 -41.78 -5.94 4.02
N ALA A 85 -40.87 -6.37 3.13
CA ALA A 85 -40.32 -5.52 2.10
C ALA A 85 -41.41 -5.05 1.08
N GLU A 86 -42.34 -5.94 0.73
CA GLU A 86 -43.49 -5.60 -0.12
C GLU A 86 -44.42 -4.61 0.57
N ALA A 87 -44.74 -4.86 1.86
CA ALA A 87 -45.63 -3.98 2.64
C ALA A 87 -45.06 -2.56 2.80
N HIS A 88 -43.74 -2.38 2.77
CA HIS A 88 -43.04 -1.10 2.87
C HIS A 88 -42.54 -0.56 1.53
N ASP A 89 -42.92 -1.17 0.41
CA ASP A 89 -42.47 -0.79 -0.94
C ASP A 89 -40.92 -0.69 -1.03
N ILE A 90 -40.23 -1.71 -0.55
CA ILE A 90 -38.75 -1.82 -0.56
C ILE A 90 -38.33 -2.75 -1.70
N PRO A 91 -37.89 -2.21 -2.86
CA PRO A 91 -37.38 -3.05 -3.94
C PRO A 91 -36.02 -3.65 -3.60
N MET A 92 -35.87 -4.92 -3.96
CA MET A 92 -34.63 -5.67 -3.68
C MET A 92 -33.48 -5.22 -4.56
N ILE A 93 -32.30 -4.99 -3.96
CA ILE A 93 -31.05 -4.63 -4.64
C ILE A 93 -30.14 -5.87 -4.63
N ASP A 94 -29.80 -6.37 -5.81
CA ASP A 94 -29.08 -7.64 -5.97
C ASP A 94 -27.58 -7.44 -6.21
N VAL A 95 -27.18 -6.26 -6.73
CA VAL A 95 -25.80 -5.90 -7.00
C VAL A 95 -25.51 -4.53 -6.39
N VAL A 96 -24.40 -4.42 -5.67
CA VAL A 96 -23.91 -3.17 -5.07
C VAL A 96 -22.46 -2.96 -5.50
N VAL A 97 -22.23 -1.90 -6.28
CA VAL A 97 -20.93 -1.54 -6.84
C VAL A 97 -20.51 -0.21 -6.23
N VAL A 98 -19.57 -0.27 -5.32
CA VAL A 98 -19.12 0.90 -4.55
C VAL A 98 -17.62 0.81 -4.31
N ASN A 99 -16.88 1.78 -4.83
CA ASN A 99 -15.55 2.07 -4.33
C ASN A 99 -15.54 3.42 -3.62
N LEU A 100 -14.74 3.50 -2.57
CA LEU A 100 -14.77 4.62 -1.64
C LEU A 100 -14.03 5.84 -2.20
N TYR A 101 -14.27 7.00 -1.63
CA TYR A 101 -13.50 8.20 -1.95
C TYR A 101 -12.00 7.95 -1.66
N PRO A 102 -11.09 8.48 -2.50
CA PRO A 102 -9.66 8.23 -2.39
C PRO A 102 -9.03 9.07 -1.26
N PHE A 103 -9.46 8.84 -0.03
CA PHE A 103 -8.99 9.56 1.16
C PHE A 103 -7.46 9.57 1.27
N GLU A 104 -6.84 8.42 1.02
CA GLU A 104 -5.39 8.25 1.04
C GLU A 104 -4.70 9.16 0.01
N GLU A 105 -5.21 9.27 -1.22
CA GLU A 105 -4.65 10.12 -2.26
C GLU A 105 -4.85 11.61 -1.97
N VAL A 106 -5.98 11.97 -1.38
CA VAL A 106 -6.29 13.36 -0.99
C VAL A 106 -5.37 13.80 0.13
N THR A 107 -5.17 12.97 1.14
CA THR A 107 -4.31 13.28 2.30
C THR A 107 -2.82 13.22 1.99
N GLN A 108 -2.43 12.59 0.88
CA GLN A 108 -1.06 12.68 0.35
C GLN A 108 -0.73 14.08 -0.20
N ARG A 109 -1.74 14.85 -0.56
CA ARG A 109 -1.58 16.25 -0.94
C ARG A 109 -1.66 17.09 0.33
N ALA A 110 -0.91 18.18 0.42
CA ALA A 110 -0.97 19.11 1.55
C ALA A 110 -2.36 19.80 1.59
N VAL A 111 -3.38 19.09 2.06
CA VAL A 111 -4.73 19.61 2.27
C VAL A 111 -4.93 19.95 3.75
N ASP A 112 -5.77 20.95 4.02
CA ASP A 112 -6.14 21.27 5.39
C ASP A 112 -7.06 20.21 6.02
N ARG A 113 -7.10 20.16 7.33
CA ARG A 113 -7.88 19.19 8.10
C ARG A 113 -9.38 19.18 7.74
N PRO A 114 -10.07 20.35 7.65
CA PRO A 114 -11.48 20.37 7.26
C PRO A 114 -11.72 19.74 5.89
N THR A 115 -10.86 20.01 4.90
CA THR A 115 -10.96 19.44 3.56
C THR A 115 -10.77 17.92 3.60
N ALA A 116 -9.77 17.43 4.34
CA ALA A 116 -9.54 15.99 4.48
C ALA A 116 -10.74 15.29 5.16
N VAL A 117 -11.25 15.86 6.25
CA VAL A 117 -12.41 15.31 6.98
C VAL A 117 -13.65 15.26 6.08
N GLU A 118 -13.87 16.27 5.21
CA GLU A 118 -15.02 16.27 4.27
C GLU A 118 -14.92 15.16 3.21
N THR A 119 -13.73 14.62 2.96
CA THR A 119 -13.56 13.49 2.02
C THR A 119 -13.79 12.12 2.66
N ILE A 120 -14.08 12.04 3.95
CA ILE A 120 -14.42 10.78 4.61
C ILE A 120 -15.79 10.31 4.12
N ASP A 121 -15.80 9.16 3.43
CA ASP A 121 -17.02 8.56 2.91
C ASP A 121 -17.78 7.82 4.03
N ILE A 122 -19.03 8.19 4.24
CA ILE A 122 -19.94 7.53 5.18
C ILE A 122 -20.91 6.60 4.46
N GLY A 123 -21.50 7.07 3.38
CA GLY A 123 -22.53 6.33 2.63
C GLY A 123 -21.98 5.09 1.93
N GLY A 124 -20.79 5.20 1.33
CA GLY A 124 -20.14 4.09 0.65
C GLY A 124 -19.85 2.91 1.58
N PRO A 125 -19.11 3.09 2.68
CA PRO A 125 -18.83 2.01 3.65
C PRO A 125 -20.10 1.36 4.20
N THR A 126 -21.15 2.10 4.48
CA THR A 126 -22.40 1.52 4.98
C THR A 126 -23.08 0.62 3.95
N MET A 127 -23.14 1.02 2.69
CA MET A 127 -23.67 0.17 1.60
C MET A 127 -22.80 -1.07 1.37
N VAL A 128 -21.48 -0.92 1.34
CA VAL A 128 -20.53 -2.02 1.18
C VAL A 128 -20.69 -3.04 2.30
N ARG A 129 -20.75 -2.60 3.56
CA ARG A 129 -20.92 -3.47 4.72
C ARG A 129 -22.26 -4.18 4.75
N ALA A 130 -23.34 -3.46 4.39
CA ALA A 130 -24.70 -4.03 4.29
C ALA A 130 -24.75 -5.15 3.23
N ALA A 131 -24.22 -4.89 2.03
CA ALA A 131 -24.17 -5.85 0.94
C ALA A 131 -23.28 -7.06 1.28
N ALA A 132 -22.11 -6.82 1.86
CA ALA A 132 -21.19 -7.88 2.31
C ALA A 132 -21.82 -8.77 3.40
N LYS A 133 -22.56 -8.19 4.35
CA LYS A 133 -23.33 -8.95 5.34
C LYS A 133 -24.36 -9.85 4.69
N ASN A 134 -25.07 -9.35 3.69
CA ASN A 134 -26.13 -10.07 2.98
C ASN A 134 -25.63 -10.81 1.72
N HIS A 135 -24.39 -11.26 1.72
CA HIS A 135 -23.76 -11.93 0.56
C HIS A 135 -24.43 -13.25 0.14
N ALA A 136 -25.34 -13.77 0.92
CA ALA A 136 -26.21 -14.88 0.50
C ALA A 136 -27.04 -14.49 -0.74
N HIS A 137 -27.47 -13.23 -0.81
CA HIS A 137 -28.39 -12.70 -1.81
C HIS A 137 -27.80 -11.58 -2.67
N VAL A 138 -26.80 -10.84 -2.17
CA VAL A 138 -26.28 -9.63 -2.80
C VAL A 138 -24.84 -9.82 -3.26
N THR A 139 -24.54 -9.41 -4.49
CA THR A 139 -23.20 -9.34 -5.03
C THR A 139 -22.62 -7.94 -4.72
N VAL A 140 -21.56 -7.87 -3.94
CA VAL A 140 -20.86 -6.61 -3.60
C VAL A 140 -19.55 -6.51 -4.38
N VAL A 141 -19.32 -5.37 -5.04
CA VAL A 141 -18.11 -5.11 -5.83
C VAL A 141 -17.47 -3.81 -5.36
N VAL A 142 -16.20 -3.87 -4.96
CA VAL A 142 -15.46 -2.71 -4.44
C VAL A 142 -14.24 -2.34 -5.29
N ASP A 143 -13.98 -3.10 -6.35
CA ASP A 143 -12.77 -2.97 -7.16
C ASP A 143 -13.10 -3.20 -8.63
N PRO A 144 -12.76 -2.27 -9.55
CA PRO A 144 -13.00 -2.42 -10.98
C PRO A 144 -12.39 -3.70 -11.58
N THR A 145 -11.31 -4.23 -11.01
CA THR A 145 -10.66 -5.47 -11.50
C THR A 145 -11.54 -6.71 -11.36
N ASP A 146 -12.62 -6.64 -10.59
CA ASP A 146 -13.59 -7.74 -10.44
C ASP A 146 -14.74 -7.69 -11.45
N TYR A 147 -14.90 -6.60 -12.23
CA TYR A 147 -16.08 -6.37 -13.06
C TYR A 147 -16.34 -7.48 -14.07
N ASP A 148 -15.33 -7.93 -14.80
CA ASP A 148 -15.51 -8.98 -15.79
C ASP A 148 -15.92 -10.32 -15.17
N ALA A 149 -15.22 -10.72 -14.10
CA ALA A 149 -15.52 -11.96 -13.39
C ALA A 149 -16.94 -11.95 -12.79
N VAL A 150 -17.39 -10.80 -12.28
CA VAL A 150 -18.73 -10.62 -11.72
C VAL A 150 -19.79 -10.68 -12.82
N ALA A 151 -19.57 -10.01 -13.95
CA ALA A 151 -20.53 -10.02 -15.05
C ALA A 151 -20.66 -11.43 -15.67
N ASP A 152 -19.54 -12.16 -15.80
CA ASP A 152 -19.55 -13.55 -16.28
C ASP A 152 -20.30 -14.49 -15.32
N ASP A 153 -20.08 -14.35 -14.02
CA ASP A 153 -20.78 -15.12 -12.98
C ASP A 153 -22.29 -14.83 -12.96
N LEU A 154 -22.67 -13.54 -13.05
CA LEU A 154 -24.07 -13.12 -13.09
C LEU A 154 -24.79 -13.64 -14.34
N ALA A 155 -24.11 -13.72 -15.49
CA ALA A 155 -24.65 -14.29 -16.72
C ALA A 155 -24.96 -15.80 -16.59
N GLN A 156 -24.27 -16.48 -15.66
CA GLN A 156 -24.48 -17.89 -15.33
C GLN A 156 -25.42 -18.11 -14.13
N GLY A 157 -26.09 -17.06 -13.66
CA GLY A 157 -27.04 -17.12 -12.56
C GLY A 157 -26.47 -16.75 -11.18
N GLY A 158 -25.18 -16.43 -11.10
CA GLY A 158 -24.52 -15.95 -9.88
C GLY A 158 -24.17 -17.07 -8.89
N SER A 159 -22.91 -17.18 -8.49
CA SER A 159 -22.43 -18.21 -7.59
C SER A 159 -22.26 -17.73 -6.14
N ALA A 160 -22.69 -18.56 -5.18
CA ALA A 160 -22.46 -18.27 -3.76
C ALA A 160 -20.95 -18.24 -3.40
N ALA A 161 -20.11 -18.92 -4.15
CA ALA A 161 -18.67 -18.93 -3.92
C ALA A 161 -18.04 -17.57 -4.23
N LEU A 162 -18.40 -16.97 -5.37
CA LEU A 162 -17.93 -15.64 -5.74
C LEU A 162 -18.45 -14.59 -4.78
N ARG A 163 -19.77 -14.61 -4.46
CA ARG A 163 -20.35 -13.66 -3.48
C ARG A 163 -19.65 -13.70 -2.13
N ARG A 164 -19.31 -14.89 -1.60
CA ARG A 164 -18.52 -15.01 -0.35
C ARG A 164 -17.10 -14.44 -0.49
N SER A 165 -16.47 -14.62 -1.63
CA SER A 165 -15.13 -14.06 -1.90
C SER A 165 -15.16 -12.54 -1.92
N LEU A 166 -16.11 -11.99 -2.66
CA LEU A 166 -16.32 -10.53 -2.77
C LEU A 166 -16.70 -9.91 -1.41
N ALA A 167 -17.52 -10.57 -0.62
CA ALA A 167 -17.85 -10.10 0.74
C ALA A 167 -16.62 -10.02 1.65
N ARG A 168 -15.71 -10.99 1.58
CA ARG A 168 -14.42 -10.92 2.30
C ARG A 168 -13.56 -9.76 1.81
N LYS A 169 -13.51 -9.53 0.48
CA LYS A 169 -12.80 -8.40 -0.12
C LYS A 169 -13.40 -7.07 0.35
N ALA A 170 -14.72 -6.97 0.36
CA ALA A 170 -15.46 -5.80 0.80
C ALA A 170 -15.20 -5.44 2.28
N PHE A 171 -15.22 -6.41 3.20
CA PHE A 171 -14.88 -6.15 4.60
C PHE A 171 -13.40 -5.76 4.79
N ARG A 172 -12.48 -6.35 4.03
CA ARG A 172 -11.07 -5.92 4.07
C ARG A 172 -10.89 -4.50 3.53
N HIS A 173 -11.66 -4.14 2.51
CA HIS A 173 -11.63 -2.80 1.91
C HIS A 173 -12.08 -1.74 2.91
N THR A 174 -13.21 -1.93 3.60
CA THR A 174 -13.69 -0.98 4.61
C THR A 174 -12.78 -0.95 5.85
N ALA A 175 -12.29 -2.09 6.32
CA ALA A 175 -11.37 -2.16 7.46
C ALA A 175 -10.07 -1.40 7.18
N ARG A 176 -9.50 -1.55 5.97
CA ARG A 176 -8.31 -0.78 5.56
C ARG A 176 -8.62 0.70 5.46
N TYR A 177 -9.77 1.08 4.92
CA TYR A 177 -10.20 2.47 4.80
C TYR A 177 -10.27 3.15 6.18
N ASP A 178 -10.93 2.51 7.14
CA ASP A 178 -11.04 3.02 8.50
C ASP A 178 -9.68 3.10 9.21
N ALA A 179 -8.80 2.11 8.99
CA ALA A 179 -7.43 2.13 9.52
C ALA A 179 -6.62 3.33 9.03
N VAL A 180 -6.72 3.64 7.73
CA VAL A 180 -6.04 4.81 7.13
C VAL A 180 -6.56 6.13 7.71
N ILE A 181 -7.86 6.25 7.90
CA ILE A 181 -8.47 7.45 8.51
C ILE A 181 -8.02 7.63 9.95
N ALA A 182 -8.07 6.56 10.75
CA ALA A 182 -7.67 6.59 12.15
C ALA A 182 -6.20 7.00 12.31
N ASP A 183 -5.31 6.42 11.51
CA ASP A 183 -3.89 6.74 11.51
C ASP A 183 -3.60 8.19 11.04
N TRP A 184 -4.34 8.67 10.02
CA TRP A 184 -4.23 10.06 9.58
C TRP A 184 -4.72 11.05 10.65
N LEU A 185 -5.82 10.76 11.34
CA LEU A 185 -6.35 11.62 12.41
C LEU A 185 -5.36 11.72 13.57
N ALA A 186 -4.75 10.60 13.99
CA ALA A 186 -3.75 10.61 15.05
C ALA A 186 -2.55 11.49 14.69
N ARG A 187 -2.02 11.36 13.46
CA ARG A 187 -0.93 12.21 12.98
C ARG A 187 -1.31 13.67 12.85
N ALA A 188 -2.53 13.98 12.46
CA ALA A 188 -3.02 15.35 12.33
C ALA A 188 -3.22 16.04 13.70
N ASP A 189 -3.29 15.26 14.78
CA ASP A 189 -3.37 15.73 16.16
C ASP A 189 -2.02 15.65 16.90
N ASP A 190 -0.92 15.28 16.22
CA ASP A 190 0.38 14.98 16.83
C ASP A 190 0.27 13.98 17.99
N ASP A 191 -0.71 13.05 17.92
CA ASP A 191 -0.91 12.02 18.93
C ASP A 191 -0.01 10.81 18.62
N ASP A 192 1.10 10.76 19.32
CA ASP A 192 2.11 9.69 19.24
C ASP A 192 1.91 8.61 20.32
N SER A 193 0.78 8.64 21.03
CA SER A 193 0.49 7.67 22.08
C SER A 193 0.23 6.27 21.51
N PHE A 194 0.48 5.25 22.35
CA PHE A 194 0.05 3.89 22.04
C PHE A 194 -1.43 3.75 22.40
N ALA A 195 -2.30 3.85 21.40
CA ALA A 195 -3.73 3.74 21.58
C ALA A 195 -4.13 2.36 22.14
N PRO A 196 -5.23 2.27 22.93
CA PRO A 196 -5.72 0.98 23.45
C PRO A 196 -6.07 -0.04 22.38
N GLU A 197 -6.49 0.42 21.20
CA GLU A 197 -6.77 -0.38 20.01
C GLU A 197 -6.04 0.20 18.83
N THR A 198 -5.43 -0.66 18.00
CA THR A 198 -4.73 -0.23 16.78
C THR A 198 -5.09 -1.12 15.61
N SER A 199 -5.00 -0.56 14.42
CA SER A 199 -5.17 -1.28 13.16
C SER A 199 -4.09 -0.85 12.16
N ILE A 200 -3.62 -1.78 11.34
CA ILE A 200 -2.64 -1.52 10.29
C ILE A 200 -3.30 -1.77 8.94
N GLY A 201 -3.42 -0.72 8.14
CA GLY A 201 -4.04 -0.77 6.81
C GLY A 201 -3.05 -1.20 5.74
N LEU A 202 -2.96 -2.48 5.43
CA LEU A 202 -2.02 -3.03 4.46
C LEU A 202 -2.66 -3.28 3.09
N ARG A 203 -1.94 -2.92 2.00
CA ARG A 203 -2.29 -3.23 0.61
C ARG A 203 -1.25 -4.18 0.01
N LYS A 204 -1.70 -5.30 -0.54
CA LYS A 204 -0.82 -6.26 -1.22
C LYS A 204 -0.23 -5.62 -2.49
N MET A 205 1.10 -5.69 -2.61
CA MET A 205 1.86 -5.20 -3.77
C MET A 205 2.20 -6.34 -4.73
N GLN A 206 2.72 -7.45 -4.19
CA GLN A 206 3.10 -8.61 -4.99
C GLN A 206 3.05 -9.90 -4.17
N ASP A 207 2.91 -11.02 -4.85
CA ASP A 207 3.20 -12.32 -4.28
C ASP A 207 4.72 -12.56 -4.33
N CYS A 208 5.29 -13.02 -3.23
CA CYS A 208 6.66 -13.53 -3.24
C CYS A 208 6.64 -15.01 -3.62
N ARG A 209 7.64 -15.44 -4.37
CA ARG A 209 7.73 -16.84 -4.82
C ARG A 209 7.71 -17.83 -3.66
N TYR A 210 8.28 -17.47 -2.52
CA TYR A 210 8.25 -18.15 -1.22
C TYR A 210 8.69 -17.17 -0.14
N GLY A 211 8.54 -17.53 1.14
CA GLY A 211 8.97 -16.75 2.29
C GLY A 211 10.47 -16.88 2.57
N GLU A 212 10.83 -16.86 3.84
CA GLU A 212 12.22 -17.10 4.27
C GLU A 212 12.70 -18.50 3.82
N ASN A 213 11.81 -19.48 3.90
CA ASN A 213 12.06 -20.85 3.46
C ASN A 213 11.15 -21.25 2.29
N PRO A 214 11.59 -22.20 1.41
CA PRO A 214 10.87 -22.55 0.18
C PRO A 214 9.44 -23.08 0.36
N HIS A 215 9.10 -23.62 1.51
CA HIS A 215 7.78 -24.16 1.81
C HIS A 215 6.77 -23.10 2.32
N GLN A 216 7.22 -21.88 2.58
CA GLN A 216 6.39 -20.81 3.13
C GLN A 216 5.81 -19.96 2.00
N ALA A 217 4.50 -19.77 1.98
CA ALA A 217 3.88 -18.76 1.13
C ALA A 217 4.14 -17.36 1.70
N ALA A 218 4.40 -16.39 0.84
CA ALA A 218 4.67 -15.02 1.24
C ALA A 218 4.16 -14.00 0.23
N ALA A 219 3.91 -12.78 0.69
CA ALA A 219 3.57 -11.65 -0.15
C ALA A 219 4.10 -10.36 0.49
N PHE A 220 4.41 -9.37 -0.32
CA PHE A 220 4.76 -8.03 0.10
C PHE A 220 3.51 -7.16 0.16
N TYR A 221 3.35 -6.45 1.26
CA TYR A 221 2.28 -5.50 1.49
C TYR A 221 2.87 -4.12 1.76
N ALA A 222 2.30 -3.11 1.13
CA ALA A 222 2.57 -1.71 1.46
C ALA A 222 1.74 -1.29 2.66
N ASP A 223 2.33 -0.49 3.53
CA ASP A 223 1.60 0.32 4.49
C ASP A 223 0.74 1.36 3.76
N ALA A 224 -0.43 1.68 4.30
CA ALA A 224 -1.34 2.66 3.70
C ALA A 224 -0.76 4.08 3.73
N SER A 225 0.03 4.42 4.74
CA SER A 225 0.72 5.70 4.85
C SER A 225 2.04 5.69 4.06
N THR A 226 1.96 5.73 2.73
CA THR A 226 3.12 5.65 1.82
C THR A 226 3.90 6.95 1.68
N HIS A 227 4.08 7.71 2.77
CA HIS A 227 4.97 8.87 2.79
C HIS A 227 6.37 8.47 3.27
N GLY A 228 7.38 9.19 2.82
CA GLY A 228 8.76 9.00 3.28
C GLY A 228 9.38 7.69 2.80
N ARG A 229 10.09 7.00 3.68
CA ARG A 229 10.86 5.78 3.36
C ARG A 229 9.97 4.56 3.21
N SER A 230 9.49 4.29 2.00
CA SER A 230 8.69 3.10 1.69
C SER A 230 9.21 2.34 0.49
N LEU A 231 9.59 1.08 0.68
CA LEU A 231 10.00 0.18 -0.40
C LEU A 231 8.91 -0.05 -1.46
N ALA A 232 7.66 0.12 -1.08
CA ALA A 232 6.54 0.01 -2.01
C ALA A 232 6.50 1.13 -3.06
N ARG A 233 7.27 2.21 -2.87
CA ARG A 233 7.41 3.34 -3.80
C ARG A 233 8.66 3.22 -4.69
N ALA A 234 9.52 2.24 -4.44
CA ALA A 234 10.73 2.06 -5.24
C ALA A 234 10.38 1.62 -6.67
N VAL A 235 11.13 2.14 -7.65
CA VAL A 235 10.99 1.78 -9.06
C VAL A 235 12.01 0.71 -9.41
N GLN A 236 11.56 -0.43 -9.87
CA GLN A 236 12.45 -1.48 -10.35
C GLN A 236 12.71 -1.31 -11.85
N HIS A 237 13.95 -0.94 -12.22
CA HIS A 237 14.37 -0.73 -13.61
C HIS A 237 14.64 -2.03 -14.35
N GLN A 238 15.12 -3.07 -13.67
CA GLN A 238 15.42 -4.36 -14.28
C GLN A 238 15.45 -5.51 -13.27
N GLY A 239 15.54 -6.73 -13.79
CA GLY A 239 15.63 -7.97 -13.01
C GLY A 239 14.28 -8.63 -12.79
N LYS A 240 14.30 -9.80 -12.13
CA LYS A 240 13.08 -10.51 -11.73
C LYS A 240 12.44 -9.85 -10.51
N GLU A 241 11.20 -10.21 -10.21
CA GLU A 241 10.52 -9.82 -8.97
C GLU A 241 11.38 -10.06 -7.72
N LEU A 242 11.22 -9.19 -6.74
CA LEU A 242 11.90 -9.29 -5.46
C LEU A 242 11.35 -10.50 -4.68
N SER A 243 12.24 -11.27 -4.06
CA SER A 243 11.87 -12.31 -3.11
C SER A 243 11.66 -11.72 -1.72
N PHE A 244 11.06 -12.51 -0.82
CA PHE A 244 10.96 -12.18 0.60
C PHE A 244 12.32 -11.78 1.19
N ASN A 245 13.36 -12.61 0.98
CA ASN A 245 14.70 -12.33 1.49
C ASN A 245 15.33 -11.09 0.83
N ASN A 246 15.08 -10.84 -0.47
CA ASN A 246 15.57 -9.61 -1.10
C ASN A 246 14.97 -8.36 -0.43
N LEU A 247 13.68 -8.37 -0.09
CA LEU A 247 13.03 -7.24 0.58
C LEU A 247 13.53 -7.05 2.01
N ALA A 248 13.70 -8.14 2.76
CA ALA A 248 14.20 -8.10 4.14
C ALA A 248 15.66 -7.60 4.19
N ASP A 249 16.54 -8.18 3.34
CA ASP A 249 17.93 -7.77 3.27
C ASP A 249 18.08 -6.32 2.76
N LEU A 250 17.20 -5.90 1.83
CA LEU A 250 17.19 -4.55 1.31
C LEU A 250 16.78 -3.53 2.39
N ASP A 251 15.77 -3.83 3.21
CA ASP A 251 15.38 -2.97 4.34
C ASP A 251 16.57 -2.75 5.30
N GLY A 252 17.27 -3.82 5.69
CA GLY A 252 18.47 -3.72 6.51
C GLY A 252 19.59 -2.89 5.84
N ALA A 253 19.80 -3.10 4.54
CA ALA A 253 20.80 -2.33 3.78
C ALA A 253 20.47 -0.82 3.74
N LEU A 254 19.22 -0.48 3.50
CA LEU A 254 18.79 0.91 3.42
C LEU A 254 18.84 1.61 4.78
N ARG A 255 18.46 0.93 5.86
CA ARG A 255 18.62 1.47 7.22
C ARG A 255 20.10 1.80 7.48
N ALA A 256 21.02 0.86 7.25
CA ALA A 256 22.42 1.05 7.52
C ALA A 256 23.07 2.15 6.68
N VAL A 257 22.78 2.22 5.37
CA VAL A 257 23.44 3.16 4.47
C VAL A 257 22.90 4.59 4.62
N PHE A 258 21.61 4.77 4.89
CA PHE A 258 21.02 6.11 5.08
C PHE A 258 21.21 6.69 6.47
N ASP A 259 21.78 5.92 7.38
CA ASP A 259 22.27 6.42 8.66
C ASP A 259 23.65 7.10 8.56
N GLN A 260 24.29 7.01 7.40
CA GLN A 260 25.56 7.65 7.12
C GLN A 260 25.37 9.02 6.46
N ALA A 261 25.99 10.06 7.04
CA ALA A 261 25.94 11.42 6.49
C ALA A 261 26.75 11.59 5.20
N ASP A 262 27.91 10.95 5.14
CA ASP A 262 28.81 10.98 3.98
C ASP A 262 28.35 10.01 2.87
N PRO A 263 28.86 10.13 1.63
CA PRO A 263 28.61 9.14 0.59
C PRO A 263 29.03 7.75 1.05
N ALA A 264 28.09 6.81 1.06
CA ALA A 264 28.24 5.50 1.66
C ALA A 264 27.79 4.37 0.72
N ALA A 265 28.39 3.22 0.92
CA ALA A 265 28.01 1.95 0.32
C ALA A 265 27.91 0.87 1.40
N VAL A 266 26.91 0.01 1.29
CA VAL A 266 26.71 -1.15 2.17
C VAL A 266 26.48 -2.40 1.34
N VAL A 267 27.05 -3.51 1.77
CA VAL A 267 26.71 -4.85 1.29
C VAL A 267 26.07 -5.62 2.44
N VAL A 268 24.85 -6.08 2.25
CA VAL A 268 24.08 -6.82 3.27
C VAL A 268 23.81 -8.23 2.79
N LYS A 269 23.87 -9.17 3.71
CA LYS A 269 23.42 -10.54 3.50
C LYS A 269 22.82 -11.10 4.80
N HIS A 270 21.65 -11.72 4.68
CA HIS A 270 20.92 -12.23 5.84
C HIS A 270 20.64 -11.14 6.89
N MET A 271 20.18 -9.99 6.40
CA MET A 271 19.80 -8.79 7.18
C MET A 271 20.98 -8.13 7.96
N ASN A 272 22.22 -8.56 7.74
CA ASN A 272 23.39 -7.99 8.41
C ASN A 272 24.40 -7.44 7.40
N PRO A 273 25.08 -6.31 7.71
CA PRO A 273 26.13 -5.78 6.87
C PRO A 273 27.34 -6.74 6.83
N CYS A 274 27.73 -7.20 5.63
CA CYS A 274 29.03 -7.82 5.38
C CYS A 274 30.12 -6.77 5.32
N GLY A 275 29.75 -5.54 4.93
CA GLY A 275 30.62 -4.39 4.89
C GLY A 275 29.85 -3.11 4.66
N LEU A 276 30.21 -2.08 5.37
CA LEU A 276 29.71 -0.72 5.27
C LEU A 276 30.89 0.24 5.26
N ALA A 277 30.92 1.20 4.37
CA ALA A 277 31.96 2.21 4.32
C ALA A 277 31.47 3.55 3.81
N THR A 278 32.11 4.61 4.27
CA THR A 278 31.95 5.97 3.78
C THR A 278 33.25 6.45 3.10
N ALA A 279 33.13 7.21 2.04
CA ALA A 279 34.28 7.83 1.37
C ALA A 279 33.81 9.10 0.64
N PRO A 280 34.76 9.96 0.18
CA PRO A 280 34.38 11.16 -0.60
C PRO A 280 33.57 10.86 -1.88
N HIS A 281 33.76 9.66 -2.46
CA HIS A 281 33.07 9.22 -3.67
C HIS A 281 32.58 7.79 -3.58
N LEU A 282 31.43 7.49 -4.17
CA LEU A 282 30.79 6.16 -4.13
C LEU A 282 31.67 5.00 -4.63
N PRO A 283 32.46 5.14 -5.72
CA PRO A 283 33.36 4.06 -6.14
C PRO A 283 34.36 3.61 -5.05
N GLU A 284 34.85 4.55 -4.24
CA GLU A 284 35.75 4.26 -3.15
C GLU A 284 35.00 3.66 -1.96
N ALA A 285 33.87 4.25 -1.57
CA ALA A 285 33.00 3.70 -0.52
C ALA A 285 32.64 2.23 -0.83
N PHE A 286 32.29 1.93 -2.09
CA PHE A 286 31.99 0.58 -2.52
C PHE A 286 33.20 -0.39 -2.34
N ARG A 287 34.39 0.03 -2.79
CA ARG A 287 35.57 -0.86 -2.66
C ARG A 287 35.90 -1.15 -1.19
N GLN A 288 35.80 -0.15 -0.34
CA GLN A 288 36.04 -0.30 1.10
C GLN A 288 34.98 -1.17 1.76
N ALA A 289 33.69 -0.97 1.45
CA ALA A 289 32.60 -1.80 1.93
C ALA A 289 32.78 -3.27 1.52
N LEU A 290 33.11 -3.53 0.25
CA LEU A 290 33.36 -4.88 -0.25
C LEU A 290 34.56 -5.54 0.40
N ALA A 291 35.60 -4.76 0.73
CA ALA A 291 36.81 -5.26 1.39
C ALA A 291 36.57 -5.74 2.83
N GLY A 292 35.47 -5.36 3.47
CA GLY A 292 35.08 -5.81 4.80
C GLY A 292 34.91 -7.32 4.88
N ASP A 293 34.15 -7.92 3.96
CA ASP A 293 34.02 -9.36 3.80
C ASP A 293 33.63 -9.70 2.34
N PRO A 294 34.62 -9.83 1.45
CA PRO A 294 34.36 -10.10 0.04
C PRO A 294 33.79 -11.52 -0.22
N VAL A 295 33.96 -12.44 0.73
CA VAL A 295 33.46 -13.82 0.60
C VAL A 295 31.96 -13.85 0.87
N SER A 296 31.51 -13.28 1.97
CA SER A 296 30.09 -13.20 2.35
C SER A 296 29.30 -12.27 1.42
N ALA A 297 29.94 -11.28 0.80
CA ALA A 297 29.30 -10.34 -0.12
C ALA A 297 28.70 -10.98 -1.38
N PHE A 298 29.13 -12.19 -1.75
CA PHE A 298 28.61 -12.88 -2.94
C PHE A 298 27.14 -13.23 -2.78
N GLY A 299 26.30 -12.73 -3.73
CA GLY A 299 24.86 -12.89 -3.69
C GLY A 299 24.14 -11.97 -2.69
N GLY A 300 24.83 -10.98 -2.15
CA GLY A 300 24.27 -9.98 -1.23
C GLY A 300 23.51 -8.86 -1.95
N ILE A 301 23.01 -7.95 -1.13
CA ILE A 301 22.32 -6.71 -1.52
C ILE A 301 23.31 -5.56 -1.41
N LEU A 302 23.45 -4.77 -2.46
CA LEU A 302 24.28 -3.58 -2.50
C LEU A 302 23.37 -2.33 -2.47
N ALA A 303 23.61 -1.43 -1.51
CA ALA A 303 22.89 -0.17 -1.46
C ALA A 303 23.83 1.03 -1.30
N PHE A 304 23.39 2.16 -1.84
CA PHE A 304 24.06 3.45 -1.79
C PHE A 304 23.13 4.53 -1.26
N ASN A 305 23.66 5.51 -0.53
CA ASN A 305 22.89 6.66 -0.03
C ASN A 305 22.95 7.89 -0.94
N ARG A 306 23.57 7.80 -2.10
CA ARG A 306 23.65 8.86 -3.13
C ARG A 306 23.34 8.27 -4.50
N PRO A 307 22.97 9.11 -5.50
CA PRO A 307 22.77 8.66 -6.86
C PRO A 307 24.01 7.99 -7.45
N VAL A 308 23.77 6.89 -8.16
CA VAL A 308 24.82 6.05 -8.77
C VAL A 308 25.14 6.55 -10.19
N ASP A 309 26.40 6.79 -10.46
CA ASP A 309 26.94 7.20 -11.75
C ASP A 309 27.65 6.05 -12.51
N GLY A 310 28.11 6.33 -13.71
CA GLY A 310 28.82 5.38 -14.55
C GLY A 310 30.13 4.88 -13.98
N ASP A 311 30.85 5.68 -13.18
CA ASP A 311 32.10 5.29 -12.53
C ASP A 311 31.86 4.36 -11.34
N THR A 312 30.79 4.58 -10.58
CA THR A 312 30.36 3.68 -9.53
C THR A 312 30.01 2.31 -10.10
N VAL A 313 29.22 2.27 -11.18
CA VAL A 313 28.90 0.99 -11.86
C VAL A 313 30.16 0.32 -12.40
N LYS A 314 31.11 1.09 -12.94
CA LYS A 314 32.41 0.54 -13.36
C LYS A 314 33.17 -0.15 -12.23
N ALA A 315 33.22 0.46 -11.04
CA ALA A 315 33.81 -0.15 -9.84
C ALA A 315 33.10 -1.44 -9.44
N VAL A 316 31.76 -1.44 -9.42
CA VAL A 316 30.95 -2.63 -9.14
C VAL A 316 31.19 -3.74 -10.16
N ARG A 317 31.35 -3.42 -11.43
CA ARG A 317 31.64 -4.42 -12.47
C ARG A 317 33.05 -4.99 -12.35
N GLN A 318 34.03 -4.16 -12.00
CA GLN A 318 35.44 -4.57 -11.83
C GLN A 318 35.64 -5.54 -10.65
N SER A 319 34.81 -5.46 -9.61
CA SER A 319 34.86 -6.38 -8.47
C SER A 319 34.56 -7.85 -8.84
N ARG A 320 33.85 -8.06 -9.97
CA ARG A 320 33.34 -9.38 -10.42
C ARG A 320 32.45 -10.09 -9.39
N THR A 321 32.09 -9.42 -8.31
CA THR A 321 31.15 -9.93 -7.31
C THR A 321 29.74 -9.94 -7.86
N PHE A 322 29.01 -11.00 -7.62
CA PHE A 322 27.60 -11.09 -7.96
C PHE A 322 26.76 -10.51 -6.82
N PHE A 323 25.87 -9.57 -7.15
CA PHE A 323 24.85 -9.04 -6.26
C PHE A 323 23.46 -9.39 -6.79
N GLU A 324 22.52 -9.67 -5.91
CA GLU A 324 21.13 -9.91 -6.28
C GLU A 324 20.34 -8.63 -6.51
N VAL A 325 20.61 -7.59 -5.69
CA VAL A 325 19.94 -6.29 -5.75
C VAL A 325 20.99 -5.18 -5.67
N LEU A 326 20.76 -4.10 -6.39
CA LEU A 326 21.44 -2.82 -6.27
C LEU A 326 20.38 -1.73 -6.09
N ALA A 327 20.45 -0.97 -5.00
CA ALA A 327 19.51 0.09 -4.70
C ALA A 327 20.22 1.43 -4.44
N ALA A 328 19.60 2.51 -4.91
CA ALA A 328 20.11 3.87 -4.75
C ALA A 328 18.97 4.90 -4.91
N PRO A 329 19.14 6.16 -4.41
CA PRO A 329 18.14 7.22 -4.61
C PRO A 329 18.06 7.75 -6.04
N GLY A 330 18.87 7.24 -6.95
CA GLY A 330 18.84 7.58 -8.37
C GLY A 330 19.95 6.93 -9.16
N PHE A 331 19.82 6.91 -10.48
CA PHE A 331 20.80 6.38 -11.41
C PHE A 331 20.98 7.35 -12.59
N SER A 332 22.23 7.62 -12.97
CA SER A 332 22.46 8.31 -14.24
C SER A 332 22.07 7.42 -15.43
N ALA A 333 21.73 8.02 -16.59
CA ALA A 333 21.44 7.25 -17.79
C ALA A 333 22.59 6.31 -18.19
N GLU A 334 23.84 6.77 -18.05
CA GLU A 334 25.05 5.97 -18.28
C GLU A 334 25.14 4.79 -17.30
N ALA A 335 24.74 4.98 -16.02
CA ALA A 335 24.73 3.91 -15.04
C ALA A 335 23.75 2.82 -15.43
N LEU A 336 22.51 3.18 -15.80
CA LEU A 336 21.48 2.23 -16.23
C LEU A 336 21.92 1.47 -17.49
N GLU A 337 22.49 2.18 -18.49
CA GLU A 337 23.02 1.54 -19.69
C GLU A 337 24.11 0.50 -19.37
N LYS A 338 25.05 0.84 -18.49
CA LYS A 338 26.10 -0.09 -18.05
C LYS A 338 25.59 -1.26 -17.22
N LEU A 339 24.47 -1.12 -16.54
CA LEU A 339 23.82 -2.19 -15.75
C LEU A 339 22.97 -3.13 -16.61
N ALA A 340 22.40 -2.63 -17.70
CA ALA A 340 21.45 -3.37 -18.55
C ALA A 340 21.90 -4.79 -18.95
N PRO A 341 23.21 -5.07 -19.26
CA PRO A 341 23.63 -6.44 -19.58
C PRO A 341 23.54 -7.44 -18.42
N ARG A 342 23.42 -6.97 -17.17
CA ARG A 342 23.32 -7.81 -15.97
C ARG A 342 21.86 -8.16 -15.66
N GLN A 343 21.14 -8.80 -16.53
CA GLN A 343 19.70 -9.08 -16.44
C GLN A 343 19.24 -9.79 -15.15
N LYS A 344 20.14 -10.47 -14.43
CA LYS A 344 19.83 -11.13 -13.16
C LYS A 344 19.87 -10.16 -11.96
N LEU A 345 20.56 -9.03 -12.09
CA LEU A 345 20.64 -8.00 -11.07
C LEU A 345 19.34 -7.20 -11.05
N ARG A 346 18.72 -7.09 -9.89
CA ARG A 346 17.57 -6.21 -9.68
C ARG A 346 18.09 -4.82 -9.37
N VAL A 347 17.69 -3.82 -10.14
CA VAL A 347 18.09 -2.42 -9.95
C VAL A 347 16.88 -1.65 -9.48
N LEU A 348 16.97 -1.10 -8.26
CA LEU A 348 15.88 -0.36 -7.62
C LEU A 348 16.27 1.10 -7.39
N GLU A 349 15.46 1.99 -7.91
CA GLU A 349 15.53 3.41 -7.63
C GLU A 349 14.56 3.77 -6.50
N LEU A 350 15.08 4.38 -5.46
CA LEU A 350 14.30 4.84 -4.32
C LEU A 350 13.59 6.16 -4.64
N PRO A 351 12.47 6.48 -4.00
CA PRO A 351 11.84 7.79 -4.11
C PRO A 351 12.81 8.94 -3.82
N ALA A 352 12.65 10.06 -4.50
CA ALA A 352 13.52 11.23 -4.35
C ALA A 352 13.53 11.81 -2.92
N ASP A 353 12.42 11.66 -2.19
CA ASP A 353 12.25 12.07 -0.79
C ASP A 353 12.76 11.04 0.23
N TRP A 354 13.41 9.96 -0.20
CA TRP A 354 13.87 8.90 0.69
C TRP A 354 14.87 9.40 1.75
N ALA A 355 15.81 10.25 1.35
CA ALA A 355 16.88 10.71 2.24
C ALA A 355 16.34 11.50 3.44
N ASP A 356 15.36 12.37 3.18
CA ASP A 356 14.76 13.27 4.16
C ASP A 356 13.51 12.68 4.84
N GLY A 357 13.05 11.53 4.35
CA GLY A 357 11.86 10.85 4.84
C GLY A 357 12.12 10.01 6.07
N VAL A 358 11.05 9.72 6.80
CA VAL A 358 11.02 8.71 7.86
C VAL A 358 10.20 7.51 7.41
N PRO A 359 10.44 6.29 7.92
CA PRO A 359 9.55 5.17 7.66
C PRO A 359 8.13 5.48 8.15
N PRO A 360 7.09 5.06 7.41
CA PRO A 360 5.72 5.27 7.86
C PRO A 360 5.37 4.39 9.07
N GLY A 361 4.43 4.86 9.88
CA GLY A 361 3.91 4.13 11.02
C GLY A 361 4.97 3.80 12.08
N ARG A 362 4.79 2.65 12.73
CA ARG A 362 5.70 2.13 13.75
C ARG A 362 6.40 0.85 13.28
N ASP A 363 7.57 0.57 13.84
CA ASP A 363 8.24 -0.71 13.66
C ASP A 363 7.41 -1.81 14.34
N ALA A 364 6.98 -2.80 13.57
CA ALA A 364 6.04 -3.83 14.00
C ALA A 364 6.65 -5.22 13.88
N ARG A 365 6.81 -5.90 15.01
CA ARG A 365 7.36 -7.25 15.06
C ARG A 365 6.30 -8.26 15.49
N ARG A 366 6.09 -9.27 14.66
CA ARG A 366 5.19 -10.38 15.01
C ARG A 366 5.83 -11.27 16.10
N VAL A 367 5.07 -11.54 17.15
CA VAL A 367 5.39 -12.55 18.18
C VAL A 367 4.24 -13.55 18.29
N GLN A 368 4.45 -14.65 19.00
CA GLN A 368 3.38 -15.63 19.19
C GLN A 368 2.24 -15.00 19.99
N GLY A 369 1.06 -14.94 19.37
CA GLY A 369 -0.15 -14.40 19.98
C GLY A 369 -0.30 -12.88 19.95
N GLY A 370 0.67 -12.12 19.39
CA GLY A 370 0.57 -10.66 19.39
C GLY A 370 1.55 -9.95 18.46
N TRP A 371 1.66 -8.65 18.68
CA TRP A 371 2.58 -7.75 18.03
C TRP A 371 3.32 -6.91 19.05
N LEU A 372 4.59 -6.67 18.81
CA LEU A 372 5.36 -5.62 19.47
C LEU A 372 5.39 -4.44 18.49
N LEU A 373 4.98 -3.30 18.96
CA LEU A 373 5.06 -2.03 18.23
C LEU A 373 6.00 -1.11 18.99
N GLN A 374 6.87 -0.45 18.27
CA GLN A 374 7.81 0.54 18.81
C GLN A 374 8.00 1.68 17.80
N ASP A 375 8.51 2.79 18.29
CA ASP A 375 8.95 3.84 17.39
C ASP A 375 10.20 3.39 16.63
N TRP A 376 10.38 3.95 15.42
CA TRP A 376 11.56 3.66 14.64
C TRP A 376 12.82 4.19 15.35
N ASP A 377 13.88 3.40 15.40
CA ASP A 377 15.20 3.89 15.80
C ASP A 377 15.82 4.75 14.69
N LEU A 378 15.50 6.04 14.72
CA LEU A 378 16.06 7.03 13.79
C LEU A 378 17.30 7.72 14.32
N GLY A 379 17.87 7.22 15.42
CA GLY A 379 19.00 7.79 16.13
C GLY A 379 18.58 8.88 17.12
N ALA A 380 18.81 8.61 18.39
CA ALA A 380 18.66 9.62 19.43
C ALA A 380 19.88 10.56 19.45
N PRO A 381 19.74 11.83 19.90
CA PRO A 381 20.88 12.66 20.21
C PRO A 381 21.79 11.96 21.24
N ILE A 382 23.00 11.63 20.85
CA ILE A 382 23.93 10.90 21.72
C ILE A 382 24.82 11.92 22.42
N GLN A 383 24.81 11.92 23.76
CA GLN A 383 25.80 12.63 24.54
C GLN A 383 27.05 11.75 24.69
N TRP A 384 28.10 12.15 24.00
CA TRP A 384 29.38 11.47 24.11
C TRP A 384 30.15 11.92 25.35
N LYS A 385 30.57 10.96 26.18
CA LYS A 385 31.42 11.21 27.34
C LYS A 385 32.68 10.37 27.23
N VAL A 386 33.83 11.03 27.25
CA VAL A 386 35.13 10.35 27.32
C VAL A 386 35.31 9.83 28.75
N ALA A 387 35.34 8.52 28.89
CA ALA A 387 35.56 7.83 30.17
C ALA A 387 36.96 7.24 30.30
N SER A 388 37.74 7.19 29.22
CA SER A 388 39.11 6.69 29.20
C SER A 388 40.09 7.75 29.75
N GLN A 389 41.29 7.29 30.20
CA GLN A 389 42.32 8.21 30.68
C GLN A 389 42.86 9.12 29.58
N ARG A 390 42.89 8.66 28.35
CA ARG A 390 43.28 9.43 27.16
C ARG A 390 42.01 9.72 26.33
N PRO A 391 41.76 10.95 25.93
CA PRO A 391 40.71 11.25 24.96
C PRO A 391 41.03 10.64 23.59
N PRO A 392 40.03 10.29 22.78
CA PRO A 392 40.26 9.87 21.40
C PRO A 392 40.83 11.04 20.58
N THR A 393 41.62 10.73 19.57
CA THR A 393 41.95 11.69 18.50
C THR A 393 40.70 11.93 17.65
N ASP A 394 40.73 12.97 16.80
CA ASP A 394 39.60 13.28 15.89
C ASP A 394 39.33 12.08 14.95
N ASP A 395 40.36 11.37 14.49
CA ASP A 395 40.20 10.17 13.64
C ASP A 395 39.58 9.01 14.42
N GLU A 396 40.00 8.78 15.65
CA GLU A 396 39.42 7.76 16.53
C GLU A 396 37.96 8.10 16.87
N GLU A 397 37.66 9.36 17.13
CA GLU A 397 36.28 9.78 17.39
C GLU A 397 35.39 9.58 16.18
N ARG A 398 35.84 9.92 14.97
CA ARG A 398 35.09 9.65 13.72
C ARG A 398 34.83 8.16 13.54
N ALA A 399 35.86 7.32 13.77
CA ALA A 399 35.74 5.86 13.67
C ALA A 399 34.77 5.29 14.71
N LEU A 400 34.78 5.80 15.95
CA LEU A 400 33.86 5.38 17.00
C LEU A 400 32.41 5.75 16.65
N ARG A 401 32.18 6.96 16.13
CA ARG A 401 30.83 7.40 15.68
C ARG A 401 30.33 6.56 14.52
N PHE A 402 31.17 6.29 13.54
CA PHE A 402 30.86 5.39 12.42
C PHE A 402 30.51 3.97 12.91
N ALA A 403 31.36 3.39 13.78
CA ALA A 403 31.11 2.06 14.32
C ALA A 403 29.80 1.98 15.12
N TRP A 404 29.50 3.02 15.90
CA TRP A 404 28.25 3.13 16.63
C TRP A 404 27.02 3.13 15.69
N ALA A 405 27.05 3.98 14.65
CA ALA A 405 25.98 4.03 13.66
C ALA A 405 25.82 2.70 12.94
N ALA A 406 26.93 2.05 12.55
CA ALA A 406 26.90 0.76 11.89
C ALA A 406 26.32 -0.37 12.76
N CYS A 407 26.59 -0.35 14.08
CA CYS A 407 26.14 -1.40 15.01
C CYS A 407 24.64 -1.32 15.37
N ARG A 408 23.94 -0.27 14.98
CA ARG A 408 22.48 -0.14 15.19
C ARG A 408 21.66 -1.01 14.23
N HIS A 409 22.27 -1.47 13.15
CA HIS A 409 21.61 -2.11 12.02
C HIS A 409 22.00 -3.57 11.82
#